data_eb4476c83ae5d306404361bb4c254c8e
#
_entry.id   eb4476c83ae5d306404361bb4c254c8e
#
_cell.length_a   1.000
_cell.length_b   1.000
_cell.length_c   1.000
_cell.angle_alpha   90.00
_cell.angle_beta   90.00
_cell.angle_gamma   90.00
#
_symmetry.space_group_name_H-M   'P 1'
#
loop_
_entity.id
_entity.type
_entity.pdbx_description
1 polymer ?
#
loop_
_entity_poly.entity_id
_entity_poly.type
_entity_poly.pdbx_seq_one_letter_code
_entity_poly.pdbx_strand_id
1 'polypeptide(L)'
;MSKAFLLWWIQVVTVLFAAILIFTYGWFEKLWDSDQTKISFIIITIFIATSIATGFLSFRSDTQYIKLSNYIWFASETMVTLGLIGTVAGFLLMLSSAFDNLDVSNVENVQKVISNMALGMSTALCTTLSGLVGSVLTKVQMVILENNTKYE
;
A
#
# COMPACT_ATOMS: atom_id res chain seq x y z
N MET A 1 -8.66 1.93 -29.67
CA MET A 1 -8.37 1.76 -28.25
C MET A 1 -7.69 0.41 -28.12
N SER A 2 -6.45 0.36 -27.62
CA SER A 2 -5.73 -0.90 -27.45
C SER A 2 -6.42 -1.76 -26.36
N LYS A 3 -6.39 -3.08 -26.52
CA LYS A 3 -6.96 -4.01 -25.52
C LYS A 3 -6.31 -3.81 -24.14
N ALA A 4 -5.04 -3.42 -24.11
CA ALA A 4 -4.31 -3.07 -22.90
C ALA A 4 -4.94 -1.90 -22.14
N PHE A 5 -5.35 -0.86 -22.86
CA PHE A 5 -5.99 0.32 -22.27
C PHE A 5 -7.36 -0.01 -21.66
N LEU A 6 -8.15 -0.86 -22.31
CA LEU A 6 -9.45 -1.29 -21.76
C LEU A 6 -9.28 -2.10 -20.48
N LEU A 7 -8.34 -3.06 -20.45
CA LEU A 7 -8.06 -3.87 -19.26
C LEU A 7 -7.53 -3.02 -18.11
N TRP A 8 -6.65 -2.07 -18.39
CA TRP A 8 -6.17 -1.11 -17.40
C TRP A 8 -7.32 -0.27 -16.83
N TRP A 9 -8.23 0.24 -17.69
CA TRP A 9 -9.41 0.98 -17.25
C TRP A 9 -10.32 0.17 -16.33
N ILE A 10 -10.60 -1.09 -16.69
CA ILE A 10 -11.40 -1.98 -15.85
C ILE A 10 -10.77 -2.14 -14.46
N GLN A 11 -9.46 -2.33 -14.40
CA GLN A 11 -8.76 -2.45 -13.13
C GLN A 11 -8.81 -1.15 -12.31
N VAL A 12 -8.59 0.01 -12.94
CA VAL A 12 -8.68 1.32 -12.26
C VAL A 12 -10.09 1.55 -11.70
N VAL A 13 -11.13 1.25 -12.48
CA VAL A 13 -12.53 1.37 -12.02
C VAL A 13 -12.79 0.43 -10.86
N THR A 14 -12.29 -0.81 -10.89
CA THR A 14 -12.45 -1.77 -9.79
C THR A 14 -11.77 -1.29 -8.52
N VAL A 15 -10.56 -0.75 -8.62
CA VAL A 15 -9.81 -0.18 -7.48
C VAL A 15 -10.52 1.05 -6.92
N LEU A 16 -11.01 1.94 -7.79
CA LEU A 16 -11.78 3.12 -7.36
C LEU A 16 -13.07 2.72 -6.66
N PHE A 17 -13.79 1.73 -7.19
CA PHE A 17 -15.00 1.21 -6.55
C PHE A 17 -14.70 0.63 -5.17
N ALA A 18 -13.63 -0.17 -5.03
CA ALA A 18 -13.20 -0.69 -3.74
C ALA A 18 -12.80 0.44 -2.77
N ALA A 19 -12.11 1.47 -3.24
CA ALA A 19 -11.74 2.64 -2.43
C ALA A 19 -12.97 3.42 -1.95
N ILE A 20 -13.99 3.59 -2.79
CA ILE A 20 -15.27 4.22 -2.39
C ILE A 20 -15.98 3.39 -1.32
N LEU A 21 -16.01 2.06 -1.45
CA LEU A 21 -16.59 1.19 -0.43
C LEU A 21 -15.84 1.32 0.91
N ILE A 22 -14.49 1.32 0.90
CA ILE A 22 -13.66 1.52 2.09
C ILE A 22 -13.97 2.86 2.75
N PHE A 23 -14.16 3.91 1.96
CA PHE A 23 -14.49 5.24 2.45
C PHE A 23 -15.90 5.30 3.05
N THR A 24 -16.91 4.70 2.39
CA THR A 24 -18.31 4.71 2.87
C THR A 24 -18.51 3.90 4.14
N TYR A 25 -17.74 2.83 4.35
CA TYR A 25 -17.75 2.03 5.59
C TYR A 25 -16.96 2.65 6.74
N GLY A 26 -16.39 3.86 6.57
CA GLY A 26 -15.62 4.55 7.62
C GLY A 26 -14.28 3.89 7.96
N TRP A 27 -13.81 2.97 7.11
CA TRP A 27 -12.53 2.30 7.29
C TRP A 27 -11.34 3.24 7.07
N PHE A 28 -11.55 4.34 6.37
CA PHE A 28 -10.52 5.36 6.16
C PHE A 28 -10.12 6.05 7.45
N GLU A 29 -11.09 6.42 8.30
CA GLU A 29 -10.84 7.02 9.63
C GLU A 29 -10.10 6.02 10.53
N LYS A 30 -10.53 4.75 10.52
CA LYS A 30 -9.83 3.69 11.27
C LYS A 30 -8.39 3.47 10.79
N LEU A 31 -8.14 3.53 9.48
CA LEU A 31 -6.79 3.46 8.90
C LEU A 31 -5.95 4.66 9.32
N TRP A 32 -6.55 5.86 9.32
CA TRP A 32 -5.87 7.09 9.72
C TRP A 32 -5.41 7.06 11.18
N ASP A 33 -6.27 6.56 12.07
CA ASP A 33 -5.99 6.45 13.50
C ASP A 33 -5.08 5.25 13.82
N SER A 34 -5.18 4.17 13.05
CA SER A 34 -4.41 2.95 13.24
C SER A 34 -2.97 3.05 12.74
N ASP A 35 -2.70 3.84 11.70
CA ASP A 35 -1.34 3.98 11.12
C ASP A 35 -0.61 5.18 11.69
N GLN A 36 0.06 5.00 12.85
CA GLN A 36 0.85 6.04 13.51
C GLN A 36 2.06 6.49 12.66
N THR A 37 2.63 5.61 11.85
CA THR A 37 3.80 5.91 11.01
C THR A 37 3.44 6.61 9.71
N LYS A 38 2.17 6.52 9.29
CA LYS A 38 1.65 7.04 8.01
C LYS A 38 2.39 6.52 6.77
N ILE A 39 3.14 5.43 6.92
CA ILE A 39 3.85 4.78 5.81
C ILE A 39 2.85 4.23 4.78
N SER A 40 1.66 3.78 5.21
CA SER A 40 0.59 3.33 4.31
C SER A 40 0.21 4.40 3.29
N PHE A 41 0.19 5.69 3.68
CA PHE A 41 -0.13 6.79 2.77
C PHE A 41 0.97 7.04 1.74
N ILE A 42 2.23 6.83 2.11
CA ILE A 42 3.37 6.90 1.17
C ILE A 42 3.21 5.77 0.14
N ILE A 43 2.90 4.56 0.56
CA ILE A 43 2.66 3.41 -0.32
C ILE A 43 1.50 3.69 -1.28
N ILE A 44 0.38 4.20 -0.79
CA ILE A 44 -0.77 4.58 -1.62
C ILE A 44 -0.38 5.63 -2.65
N THR A 45 0.41 6.63 -2.28
CA THR A 45 0.89 7.68 -3.20
C THR A 45 1.76 7.08 -4.31
N ILE A 46 2.68 6.17 -3.97
CA ILE A 46 3.51 5.45 -4.94
C ILE A 46 2.63 4.60 -5.86
N PHE A 47 1.63 3.92 -5.33
CA PHE A 47 0.68 3.13 -6.12
C PHE A 47 -0.10 3.99 -7.13
N ILE A 48 -0.61 5.14 -6.72
CA ILE A 48 -1.32 6.09 -7.61
C ILE A 48 -0.37 6.57 -8.72
N ALA A 49 0.85 6.98 -8.37
CA ALA A 49 1.84 7.45 -9.33
C ALA A 49 2.20 6.36 -10.37
N THR A 50 2.43 5.12 -9.92
CA THR A 50 2.74 3.99 -10.81
C THR A 50 1.54 3.60 -11.67
N SER A 51 0.32 3.66 -11.15
CA SER A 51 -0.91 3.37 -11.90
C SER A 51 -1.14 4.40 -13.01
N ILE A 52 -0.90 5.70 -12.75
CA ILE A 52 -0.95 6.76 -13.76
C ILE A 52 0.15 6.54 -14.82
N ALA A 53 1.37 6.23 -14.40
CA ALA A 53 2.47 5.97 -15.31
C ALA A 53 2.18 4.77 -16.25
N THR A 54 1.62 3.68 -15.71
CA THR A 54 1.21 2.51 -16.50
C THR A 54 0.11 2.85 -17.49
N GLY A 55 -0.86 3.67 -17.09
CA GLY A 55 -1.91 4.16 -17.99
C GLY A 55 -1.35 5.00 -19.14
N PHE A 56 -0.38 5.86 -18.85
CA PHE A 56 0.28 6.68 -19.85
C PHE A 56 1.07 5.83 -20.87
N LEU A 57 1.77 4.79 -20.40
CA LEU A 57 2.47 3.83 -21.25
C LEU A 57 1.53 3.03 -22.14
N SER A 58 0.36 2.64 -21.63
CA SER A 58 -0.66 1.91 -22.38
C SER A 58 -1.23 2.72 -23.56
N PHE A 59 -1.11 4.06 -23.48
CA PHE A 59 -1.58 4.97 -24.54
C PHE A 59 -0.49 5.30 -25.58
N ARG A 60 0.81 5.20 -25.21
CA ARG A 60 1.94 5.62 -26.01
C ARG A 60 2.87 4.43 -26.31
N SER A 61 2.71 3.83 -27.48
CA SER A 61 3.57 2.73 -27.97
C SER A 61 4.91 3.28 -28.44
N ASP A 62 5.89 3.50 -27.53
CA ASP A 62 7.19 4.08 -27.89
C ASP A 62 8.37 3.41 -27.16
N THR A 63 9.60 3.59 -27.70
CA THR A 63 10.89 3.04 -27.21
C THR A 63 11.23 3.39 -25.76
N GLN A 64 10.57 4.34 -25.13
CA GLN A 64 10.66 4.66 -23.70
C GLN A 64 10.03 3.60 -22.79
N TYR A 65 9.24 2.68 -23.39
CA TYR A 65 8.54 1.60 -22.68
C TYR A 65 9.46 0.77 -21.78
N ILE A 66 10.61 0.32 -22.30
CA ILE A 66 11.51 -0.59 -21.57
C ILE A 66 12.07 0.07 -20.31
N LYS A 67 12.47 1.34 -20.39
CA LYS A 67 13.03 2.05 -19.23
C LYS A 67 11.99 2.28 -18.14
N LEU A 68 10.80 2.75 -18.53
CA LEU A 68 9.74 3.07 -17.56
C LEU A 68 9.12 1.81 -16.95
N SER A 69 9.02 0.70 -17.71
CA SER A 69 8.64 -0.62 -17.22
C SER A 69 9.51 -1.05 -16.03
N ASN A 70 10.83 -0.95 -16.16
CA ASN A 70 11.76 -1.31 -15.09
C ASN A 70 11.57 -0.46 -13.83
N TYR A 71 11.28 0.84 -13.97
CA TYR A 71 10.98 1.71 -12.81
C TYR A 71 9.68 1.32 -12.11
N ILE A 72 8.64 0.92 -12.86
CA ILE A 72 7.37 0.49 -12.28
C ILE A 72 7.54 -0.86 -11.56
N TRP A 73 8.31 -1.80 -12.12
CA TRP A 73 8.66 -3.05 -11.44
C TRP A 73 9.43 -2.78 -10.14
N PHE A 74 10.44 -1.92 -10.18
CA PHE A 74 11.18 -1.50 -9.00
C PHE A 74 10.27 -0.84 -7.95
N ALA A 75 9.36 0.04 -8.37
CA ALA A 75 8.40 0.69 -7.46
C ALA A 75 7.46 -0.34 -6.80
N SER A 76 7.02 -1.38 -7.53
CA SER A 76 6.19 -2.44 -6.95
C SER A 76 6.91 -3.23 -5.86
N GLU A 77 8.21 -3.51 -6.03
CA GLU A 77 9.04 -4.16 -5.00
C GLU A 77 9.31 -3.24 -3.82
N THR A 78 9.51 -1.94 -4.10
CA THR A 78 9.69 -0.92 -3.07
C THR A 78 8.45 -0.80 -2.17
N MET A 79 7.23 -0.95 -2.70
CA MET A 79 6.01 -0.94 -1.88
C MET A 79 5.98 -2.08 -0.86
N VAL A 80 6.41 -3.30 -1.23
CA VAL A 80 6.52 -4.43 -0.30
C VAL A 80 7.57 -4.13 0.77
N THR A 81 8.73 -3.63 0.36
CA THR A 81 9.82 -3.28 1.28
C THR A 81 9.39 -2.21 2.27
N LEU A 82 8.68 -1.17 1.82
CA LEU A 82 8.10 -0.14 2.70
C LEU A 82 7.07 -0.72 3.67
N GLY A 83 6.26 -1.68 3.21
CA GLY A 83 5.33 -2.41 4.07
C GLY A 83 6.06 -3.15 5.20
N LEU A 84 7.16 -3.84 4.89
CA LEU A 84 7.98 -4.52 5.89
C LEU A 84 8.69 -3.54 6.84
N ILE A 85 9.20 -2.42 6.34
CA ILE A 85 9.76 -1.35 7.19
C ILE A 85 8.69 -0.82 8.14
N GLY A 86 7.46 -0.60 7.65
CA GLY A 86 6.34 -0.18 8.47
C GLY A 86 5.98 -1.19 9.57
N THR A 87 6.10 -2.49 9.28
CA THR A 87 5.90 -3.54 10.29
C THR A 87 6.93 -3.41 11.41
N VAL A 88 8.20 -3.29 11.05
CA VAL A 88 9.29 -3.13 12.04
C VAL A 88 9.09 -1.85 12.86
N ALA A 89 8.75 -0.74 12.20
CA ALA A 89 8.47 0.52 12.87
C ALA A 89 7.27 0.42 13.84
N GLY A 90 6.19 -0.25 13.44
CA GLY A 90 5.02 -0.50 14.29
C GLY A 90 5.37 -1.33 15.54
N PHE A 91 6.20 -2.38 15.37
CA PHE A 91 6.69 -3.17 16.50
C PHE A 91 7.61 -2.37 17.44
N LEU A 92 8.49 -1.51 16.90
CA LEU A 92 9.35 -0.65 17.73
C LEU A 92 8.52 0.34 18.54
N LEU A 93 7.50 0.96 17.94
CA LEU A 93 6.57 1.84 18.65
C LEU A 93 5.81 1.09 19.76
N MET A 94 5.36 -0.13 19.45
CA MET A 94 4.71 -0.99 20.44
C MET A 94 5.61 -1.27 21.63
N LEU A 95 6.86 -1.69 21.39
CA LEU A 95 7.80 -2.01 22.45
C LEU A 95 8.16 -0.79 23.28
N SER A 96 8.47 0.35 22.65
CA SER A 96 8.81 1.58 23.40
C SER A 96 7.68 2.00 24.33
N SER A 97 6.44 2.01 23.84
CA SER A 97 5.29 2.41 24.66
C SER A 97 4.92 1.39 25.73
N ALA A 98 5.25 0.11 25.54
CA ALA A 98 5.02 -0.94 26.53
C ALA A 98 6.00 -0.86 27.71
N PHE A 99 7.27 -0.52 27.44
CA PHE A 99 8.31 -0.52 28.48
C PHE A 99 8.44 0.81 29.22
N ASP A 100 8.09 1.95 28.60
CA ASP A 100 8.23 3.29 29.20
C ASP A 100 7.33 3.51 30.44
N ASN A 101 6.26 2.73 30.66
CA ASN A 101 5.27 2.94 31.70
C ASN A 101 4.86 1.65 32.46
N LEU A 102 5.76 0.65 32.53
CA LEU A 102 5.47 -0.60 33.21
C LEU A 102 5.49 -0.41 34.75
N ASP A 103 4.37 0.04 35.31
CA ASP A 103 4.05 -0.15 36.70
C ASP A 103 3.01 -1.27 36.86
N VAL A 104 3.48 -2.47 37.12
CA VAL A 104 2.66 -3.71 37.21
C VAL A 104 1.71 -3.68 38.41
N SER A 105 1.93 -2.78 39.36
CA SER A 105 1.10 -2.66 40.54
C SER A 105 -0.24 -1.94 40.30
N ASN A 106 -0.37 -1.23 39.20
CA ASN A 106 -1.58 -0.48 38.87
C ASN A 106 -2.29 -1.06 37.65
N VAL A 107 -3.53 -1.56 37.83
CA VAL A 107 -4.35 -2.18 36.78
C VAL A 107 -4.62 -1.22 35.62
N GLU A 108 -4.76 0.08 35.89
CA GLU A 108 -5.00 1.09 34.85
C GLU A 108 -3.77 1.25 33.93
N ASN A 109 -2.56 1.17 34.46
CA ASN A 109 -1.33 1.20 33.67
C ASN A 109 -1.20 -0.05 32.78
N VAL A 110 -1.54 -1.21 33.29
CA VAL A 110 -1.55 -2.45 32.50
C VAL A 110 -2.54 -2.36 31.32
N GLN A 111 -3.73 -1.80 31.53
CA GLN A 111 -4.69 -1.59 30.44
C GLN A 111 -4.18 -0.63 29.36
N LYS A 112 -3.51 0.47 29.75
CA LYS A 112 -2.89 1.41 28.80
C LYS A 112 -1.79 0.73 27.98
N VAL A 113 -0.95 -0.07 28.61
CA VAL A 113 0.11 -0.84 27.92
C VAL A 113 -0.50 -1.77 26.88
N ILE A 114 -1.54 -2.54 27.23
CA ILE A 114 -2.22 -3.44 26.30
C ILE A 114 -2.84 -2.67 25.12
N SER A 115 -3.46 -1.52 25.39
CA SER A 115 -4.04 -0.67 24.35
C SER A 115 -2.98 -0.14 23.37
N ASN A 116 -1.83 0.32 23.90
CA ASN A 116 -0.72 0.80 23.07
C ASN A 116 -0.09 -0.34 22.26
N MET A 117 0.01 -1.54 22.81
CA MET A 117 0.45 -2.72 22.08
C MET A 117 -0.49 -3.05 20.92
N ALA A 118 -1.79 -2.97 21.14
CA ALA A 118 -2.79 -3.19 20.09
C ALA A 118 -2.68 -2.17 18.95
N LEU A 119 -2.42 -0.88 19.27
CA LEU A 119 -2.22 0.18 18.28
C LEU A 119 -0.95 -0.05 17.44
N GLY A 120 0.18 -0.38 18.09
CA GLY A 120 1.42 -0.67 17.35
C GLY A 120 1.31 -1.88 16.43
N MET A 121 0.61 -2.93 16.87
CA MET A 121 0.34 -4.11 16.05
C MET A 121 -0.60 -3.78 14.88
N SER A 122 -1.61 -2.94 15.10
CA SER A 122 -2.49 -2.45 14.04
C SER A 122 -1.72 -1.67 12.97
N THR A 123 -0.82 -0.75 13.37
CA THR A 123 0.08 -0.03 12.47
C THR A 123 0.90 -0.99 11.62
N ALA A 124 1.54 -1.99 12.24
CA ALA A 124 2.35 -2.98 11.56
C ALA A 124 1.56 -3.76 10.49
N LEU A 125 0.34 -4.20 10.82
CA LEU A 125 -0.51 -4.95 9.90
C LEU A 125 -1.03 -4.08 8.74
N CYS A 126 -1.45 -2.85 9.02
CA CYS A 126 -1.95 -1.92 8.00
C CYS A 126 -0.89 -1.56 6.96
N THR A 127 0.34 -1.29 7.39
CA THR A 127 1.43 -0.94 6.47
C THR A 127 1.83 -2.11 5.58
N THR A 128 1.93 -3.32 6.15
CA THR A 128 2.23 -4.54 5.37
C THR A 128 1.12 -4.84 4.36
N LEU A 129 -0.13 -4.79 4.79
CA LEU A 129 -1.28 -5.02 3.90
C LEU A 129 -1.30 -4.03 2.74
N SER A 130 -1.08 -2.75 3.02
CA SER A 130 -1.02 -1.71 1.99
C SER A 130 0.11 -1.96 0.99
N GLY A 131 1.30 -2.36 1.47
CA GLY A 131 2.46 -2.70 0.64
C GLY A 131 2.20 -3.88 -0.28
N LEU A 132 1.64 -4.96 0.26
CA LEU A 132 1.33 -6.17 -0.50
C LEU A 132 0.25 -5.92 -1.56
N VAL A 133 -0.87 -5.31 -1.17
CA VAL A 133 -1.98 -5.01 -2.09
C VAL A 133 -1.52 -4.07 -3.19
N GLY A 134 -0.82 -2.97 -2.86
CA GLY A 134 -0.29 -2.03 -3.85
C GLY A 134 0.66 -2.69 -4.84
N SER A 135 1.58 -3.52 -4.34
CA SER A 135 2.53 -4.27 -5.18
C SER A 135 1.82 -5.24 -6.14
N VAL A 136 0.90 -6.05 -5.63
CA VAL A 136 0.17 -7.03 -6.45
C VAL A 136 -0.63 -6.32 -7.54
N LEU A 137 -1.36 -5.26 -7.22
CA LEU A 137 -2.15 -4.50 -8.20
C LEU A 137 -1.25 -3.88 -9.27
N THR A 138 -0.09 -3.31 -8.90
CA THR A 138 0.87 -2.75 -9.85
C THR A 138 1.45 -3.84 -10.76
N LYS A 139 1.80 -5.01 -10.23
CA LYS A 139 2.30 -6.15 -11.02
C LYS A 139 1.26 -6.66 -12.01
N VAL A 140 0.01 -6.75 -11.61
CA VAL A 140 -1.08 -7.13 -12.52
C VAL A 140 -1.22 -6.12 -13.67
N GLN A 141 -1.13 -4.80 -13.39
CA GLN A 141 -1.12 -3.77 -14.43
C GLN A 141 0.04 -3.94 -15.41
N MET A 142 1.23 -4.25 -14.90
CA MET A 142 2.41 -4.47 -15.75
C MET A 142 2.29 -5.71 -16.62
N VAL A 143 1.81 -6.82 -16.08
CA VAL A 143 1.59 -8.06 -16.86
C VAL A 143 0.56 -7.83 -17.98
N ILE A 144 -0.52 -7.10 -17.71
CA ILE A 144 -1.51 -6.73 -18.74
C ILE A 144 -0.85 -5.92 -19.86
N LEU A 145 -0.02 -4.95 -19.49
CA LEU A 145 0.68 -4.10 -20.44
C LEU A 145 1.67 -4.90 -21.30
N GLU A 146 2.52 -5.72 -20.68
CA GLU A 146 3.54 -6.53 -21.37
C GLU A 146 2.95 -7.57 -22.32
N ASN A 147 1.85 -8.22 -21.94
CA ASN A 147 1.19 -9.20 -22.80
C ASN A 147 0.58 -8.58 -24.07
N ASN A 148 0.11 -7.34 -23.99
CA ASN A 148 -0.51 -6.69 -25.14
C ASN A 148 0.52 -6.02 -26.06
N THR A 149 1.70 -5.63 -25.57
CA THR A 149 2.79 -5.07 -26.39
C THR A 149 3.58 -6.13 -27.16
N LYS A 150 3.52 -7.40 -26.76
CA LYS A 150 4.16 -8.51 -27.51
C LYS A 150 3.37 -8.99 -28.72
N TYR A 151 2.13 -8.57 -28.88
CA TYR A 151 1.23 -9.01 -29.96
C TYR A 151 0.95 -7.91 -31.02
N GLU A 152 1.56 -6.74 -30.88
CA GLU A 152 1.65 -5.70 -31.94
C GLU A 152 3.06 -5.67 -32.55
#